data_293c35950ddf0f46469a39b124b7cde8
#
_entry.id   293c35950ddf0f46469a39b124b7cde8
#
_cell.length_a   1.000
_cell.length_b   1.000
_cell.length_c   1.000
_cell.angle_alpha   90.00
_cell.angle_beta   90.00
_cell.angle_gamma   90.00
#
_symmetry.space_group_name_H-M   'P 1'
#
loop_
_entity.id
_entity.type
_entity.pdbx_description
1 polymer ?
#
loop_
_entity_poly.entity_id
_entity_poly.type
_entity_poly.pdbx_seq_one_letter_code
_entity_poly.pdbx_strand_id
1 'polypeptide(L)'
;MSPRHVPLVETTRGGTTECVHYGSIAVVDTNGRLVASAGDPESINFTRSSLKPLQALPFVEDGGLAHYGFGSHELALMCASHNGEAVHVSVVQRILARVGLDESALQCGCHAPSYFAATETPAPAGAAWNSLYHNCSGKHAGFLAYCRLHQLPVENYLDSGHPLQQRIRTTASRFAHGDTLAQAIDGCSAPNFAMPLKRLAQLYAWIAAEETPESKAITFAMAHHPDLVSGTRRADLAIMQSGRGDWISKAGAEGMQAIGVRSQGLGIAIRIADGNSRAVNAATVEVLEQLDLLDDPSGTPLAGYDCPPIRNYRGIETGGVVPVLKLIGH
;
A
#
# COMPACT_ATOMS: atom_id res chain seq x y z
N MET A 1 8.44 24.21 5.38
CA MET A 1 9.70 23.79 6.03
C MET A 1 10.05 22.40 5.50
N SER A 2 11.34 22.07 5.38
CA SER A 2 11.75 20.70 5.04
C SER A 2 11.42 19.76 6.20
N PRO A 3 10.98 18.51 5.93
CA PRO A 3 10.71 17.52 6.97
C PRO A 3 11.96 17.25 7.84
N ARG A 4 11.75 17.04 9.14
CA ARG A 4 12.82 16.66 10.08
C ARG A 4 12.96 15.15 10.15
N HIS A 5 13.38 14.55 9.05
CA HIS A 5 13.66 13.12 9.00
C HIS A 5 14.87 12.76 9.87
N VAL A 6 14.86 11.54 10.42
CA VAL A 6 15.96 10.97 11.23
C VAL A 6 16.52 9.72 10.53
N PRO A 7 17.75 9.27 10.85
CA PRO A 7 18.25 7.99 10.41
C PRO A 7 17.31 6.86 10.85
N LEU A 8 16.86 6.03 9.91
CA LEU A 8 16.00 4.89 10.20
C LEU A 8 16.69 3.56 9.91
N VAL A 9 17.47 3.50 8.84
CA VAL A 9 18.15 2.28 8.39
C VAL A 9 19.50 2.63 7.82
N GLU A 10 20.49 1.79 8.08
CA GLU A 10 21.81 1.85 7.45
C GLU A 10 22.02 0.65 6.53
N THR A 11 22.82 0.84 5.49
CA THR A 11 23.44 -0.28 4.77
C THR A 11 24.93 -0.27 5.05
N THR A 12 25.49 -1.46 5.28
CA THR A 12 26.91 -1.60 5.64
C THR A 12 27.69 -2.32 4.55
N ARG A 13 29.00 -2.12 4.56
CA ARG A 13 29.95 -2.91 3.79
C ARG A 13 31.16 -3.22 4.65
N GLY A 14 31.44 -4.52 4.85
CA GLY A 14 32.56 -4.96 5.69
C GLY A 14 32.49 -4.40 7.13
N GLY A 15 31.27 -4.22 7.67
CA GLY A 15 31.05 -3.64 8.99
C GLY A 15 31.08 -2.11 9.08
N THR A 16 31.36 -1.42 7.96
CA THR A 16 31.33 0.06 7.89
C THR A 16 30.02 0.53 7.28
N THR A 17 29.37 1.56 7.86
CA THR A 17 28.18 2.21 7.28
C THR A 17 28.53 2.79 5.90
N GLU A 18 27.82 2.32 4.87
CA GLU A 18 28.00 2.77 3.48
C GLU A 18 26.93 3.79 3.08
N CYS A 19 25.66 3.56 3.51
CA CYS A 19 24.55 4.50 3.27
C CYS A 19 23.71 4.65 4.53
N VAL A 20 23.09 5.83 4.68
CA VAL A 20 22.10 6.11 5.72
C VAL A 20 20.79 6.51 5.06
N HIS A 21 19.71 5.79 5.35
CA HIS A 21 18.36 6.05 4.86
C HIS A 21 17.57 6.81 5.93
N TYR A 22 17.24 8.06 5.63
CA TYR A 22 16.49 8.93 6.52
C TYR A 22 14.99 8.77 6.28
N GLY A 23 14.18 9.01 7.31
CA GLY A 23 12.74 8.93 7.16
C GLY A 23 11.98 9.40 8.39
N SER A 24 10.69 9.12 8.38
CA SER A 24 9.77 9.40 9.49
C SER A 24 8.76 8.27 9.66
N ILE A 25 8.31 8.10 10.90
CA ILE A 25 7.33 7.09 11.30
C ILE A 25 6.28 7.76 12.16
N ALA A 26 5.02 7.40 11.94
CA ALA A 26 3.90 7.76 12.77
C ALA A 26 3.11 6.50 13.15
N VAL A 27 2.87 6.33 14.46
CA VAL A 27 1.98 5.31 15.02
C VAL A 27 0.87 6.02 15.76
N VAL A 28 -0.38 5.77 15.39
CA VAL A 28 -1.54 6.45 15.98
C VAL A 28 -2.62 5.46 16.41
N ASP A 29 -3.44 5.85 17.38
CA ASP A 29 -4.64 5.12 17.75
C ASP A 29 -5.86 5.51 16.85
N THR A 30 -7.00 4.88 17.09
CA THR A 30 -8.25 5.14 16.35
C THR A 30 -8.75 6.59 16.48
N ASN A 31 -8.39 7.30 17.56
CA ASN A 31 -8.72 8.71 17.77
C ASN A 31 -7.72 9.65 17.06
N GLY A 32 -6.69 9.10 16.40
CA GLY A 32 -5.64 9.87 15.73
C GLY A 32 -4.63 10.49 16.71
N ARG A 33 -4.59 10.02 17.97
CA ARG A 33 -3.57 10.40 18.93
C ARG A 33 -2.27 9.68 18.59
N LEU A 34 -1.16 10.42 18.58
CA LEU A 34 0.15 9.86 18.37
C LEU A 34 0.53 8.95 19.56
N VAL A 35 0.85 7.70 19.28
CA VAL A 35 1.26 6.69 20.29
C VAL A 35 2.78 6.58 20.29
N ALA A 36 3.38 6.54 19.10
CA ALA A 36 4.83 6.53 18.95
C ALA A 36 5.24 7.19 17.64
N SER A 37 6.47 7.68 17.56
CA SER A 37 6.99 8.26 16.33
C SER A 37 8.51 8.19 16.24
N ALA A 38 9.03 8.36 15.01
CA ALA A 38 10.42 8.72 14.74
C ALA A 38 10.44 9.81 13.67
N GLY A 39 11.33 10.78 13.77
CA GLY A 39 11.42 11.89 12.82
C GLY A 39 10.21 12.83 12.88
N ASP A 40 9.59 13.13 11.74
CA ASP A 40 8.54 14.13 11.60
C ASP A 40 7.20 13.49 11.18
N PRO A 41 6.30 13.17 12.13
CA PRO A 41 4.99 12.58 11.83
C PRO A 41 4.05 13.57 11.10
N GLU A 42 4.36 14.88 11.13
CA GLU A 42 3.61 15.91 10.40
C GLU A 42 4.12 16.13 8.98
N SER A 43 5.18 15.44 8.57
CA SER A 43 5.72 15.57 7.20
C SER A 43 4.65 15.27 6.16
N ILE A 44 4.52 16.17 5.17
CA ILE A 44 3.58 16.00 4.06
C ILE A 44 4.18 15.04 3.05
N ASN A 45 3.46 13.97 2.74
CA ASN A 45 3.91 12.94 1.81
C ASN A 45 2.80 12.56 0.84
N PHE A 46 3.15 12.36 -0.44
CA PHE A 46 2.25 11.68 -1.37
C PHE A 46 2.05 10.25 -0.91
N THR A 47 0.78 9.87 -0.71
CA THR A 47 0.41 8.56 -0.18
C THR A 47 0.69 7.42 -1.15
N ARG A 48 0.74 7.71 -2.44
CA ARG A 48 0.92 6.74 -3.50
C ARG A 48 -0.07 5.57 -3.36
N SER A 49 0.37 4.35 -3.63
CA SER A 49 -0.49 3.16 -3.56
C SER A 49 -0.97 2.78 -2.16
N SER A 50 -0.44 3.38 -1.08
CA SER A 50 -1.00 3.16 0.26
C SER A 50 -2.39 3.79 0.46
N LEU A 51 -2.83 4.65 -0.48
CA LEU A 51 -4.18 5.23 -0.45
C LEU A 51 -5.26 4.32 -1.06
N LYS A 52 -4.91 3.21 -1.67
CA LYS A 52 -5.88 2.39 -2.44
C LYS A 52 -7.07 1.88 -1.65
N PRO A 53 -6.94 1.46 -0.37
CA PRO A 53 -8.12 1.10 0.42
C PRO A 53 -9.12 2.25 0.56
N LEU A 54 -8.65 3.49 0.77
CA LEU A 54 -9.50 4.67 0.77
C LEU A 54 -10.12 4.94 -0.62
N GLN A 55 -9.37 4.71 -1.70
CA GLN A 55 -9.89 4.92 -3.06
C GLN A 55 -10.98 3.90 -3.44
N ALA A 56 -11.03 2.74 -2.80
CA ALA A 56 -12.10 1.77 -2.95
C ALA A 56 -13.35 2.12 -2.10
N LEU A 57 -13.18 2.91 -1.04
CA LEU A 57 -14.22 3.21 -0.07
C LEU A 57 -15.50 3.80 -0.67
N PRO A 58 -15.45 4.78 -1.61
CA PRO A 58 -16.69 5.29 -2.25
C PRO A 58 -17.55 4.20 -2.90
N PHE A 59 -16.92 3.22 -3.55
CA PHE A 59 -17.66 2.12 -4.18
C PHE A 59 -18.34 1.21 -3.14
N VAL A 60 -17.69 0.99 -1.99
CA VAL A 60 -18.25 0.21 -0.89
C VAL A 60 -19.37 0.98 -0.21
N GLU A 61 -19.18 2.27 0.12
CA GLU A 61 -20.15 3.15 0.77
C GLU A 61 -21.44 3.26 -0.04
N ASP A 62 -21.32 3.32 -1.36
CA ASP A 62 -22.45 3.50 -2.26
C ASP A 62 -23.10 2.15 -2.66
N GLY A 63 -22.76 1.05 -1.95
CA GLY A 63 -23.40 -0.27 -2.12
C GLY A 63 -22.97 -1.06 -3.34
N GLY A 64 -21.86 -0.67 -3.99
CA GLY A 64 -21.39 -1.26 -5.25
C GLY A 64 -21.11 -2.76 -5.17
N LEU A 65 -20.61 -3.26 -4.01
CA LEU A 65 -20.37 -4.68 -3.80
C LEU A 65 -21.67 -5.50 -3.94
N ALA A 66 -22.70 -5.09 -3.24
CA ALA A 66 -24.01 -5.76 -3.28
C ALA A 66 -24.68 -5.65 -4.67
N HIS A 67 -24.58 -4.45 -5.29
CA HIS A 67 -25.19 -4.18 -6.60
C HIS A 67 -24.65 -5.12 -7.69
N TYR A 68 -23.32 -5.33 -7.73
CA TYR A 68 -22.71 -6.21 -8.73
C TYR A 68 -22.49 -7.64 -8.26
N GLY A 69 -22.81 -7.98 -7.01
CA GLY A 69 -22.53 -9.28 -6.42
C GLY A 69 -21.03 -9.55 -6.31
N PHE A 70 -20.24 -8.51 -6.02
CA PHE A 70 -18.80 -8.65 -5.75
C PHE A 70 -18.57 -9.11 -4.32
N GLY A 71 -17.57 -9.97 -4.15
CA GLY A 71 -17.12 -10.47 -2.86
C GLY A 71 -15.81 -9.84 -2.40
N SER A 72 -15.21 -10.49 -1.42
CA SER A 72 -13.94 -10.06 -0.82
C SER A 72 -12.76 -10.15 -1.78
N HIS A 73 -12.80 -11.04 -2.78
CA HIS A 73 -11.74 -11.14 -3.81
C HIS A 73 -11.65 -9.88 -4.66
N GLU A 74 -12.79 -9.41 -5.18
CA GLU A 74 -12.86 -8.20 -5.98
C GLU A 74 -12.44 -6.99 -5.17
N LEU A 75 -12.91 -6.88 -3.92
CA LEU A 75 -12.56 -5.76 -3.04
C LEU A 75 -11.06 -5.77 -2.67
N ALA A 76 -10.48 -6.92 -2.37
CA ALA A 76 -9.04 -7.06 -2.13
C ALA A 76 -8.23 -6.55 -3.32
N LEU A 77 -8.64 -6.91 -4.53
CA LEU A 77 -7.97 -6.47 -5.75
C LEU A 77 -8.17 -4.98 -6.04
N MET A 78 -9.31 -4.38 -5.68
CA MET A 78 -9.50 -2.93 -5.76
C MET A 78 -8.52 -2.17 -4.84
N CYS A 79 -8.10 -2.78 -3.73
CA CYS A 79 -7.10 -2.24 -2.80
C CYS A 79 -5.65 -2.57 -3.21
N ALA A 80 -5.42 -3.34 -4.28
CA ALA A 80 -4.15 -3.98 -4.60
C ALA A 80 -3.11 -3.10 -5.31
N SER A 81 -1.84 -3.44 -5.08
CA SER A 81 -0.75 -3.22 -6.04
C SER A 81 -0.20 -4.58 -6.43
N HIS A 82 -0.94 -5.29 -7.24
CA HIS A 82 -0.70 -6.70 -7.50
C HIS A 82 0.46 -6.96 -8.48
N ASN A 83 0.94 -8.18 -8.46
CA ASN A 83 2.06 -8.61 -9.29
C ASN A 83 1.70 -8.84 -10.78
N GLY A 84 0.43 -8.81 -11.17
CA GLY A 84 0.01 -9.17 -12.53
C GLY A 84 0.07 -10.69 -12.79
N GLU A 85 -0.03 -11.53 -11.75
CA GLU A 85 -0.12 -12.98 -11.89
C GLU A 85 -1.50 -13.38 -12.47
N ALA A 86 -1.62 -14.61 -12.97
CA ALA A 86 -2.86 -15.06 -13.63
C ALA A 86 -4.11 -14.90 -12.76
N VAL A 87 -3.98 -15.12 -11.45
CA VAL A 87 -5.07 -14.93 -10.48
C VAL A 87 -5.53 -13.47 -10.43
N HIS A 88 -4.61 -12.53 -10.43
CA HIS A 88 -4.92 -11.10 -10.42
C HIS A 88 -5.64 -10.69 -11.70
N VAL A 89 -5.06 -11.06 -12.85
CA VAL A 89 -5.62 -10.76 -14.18
C VAL A 89 -7.04 -11.32 -14.29
N SER A 90 -7.29 -12.55 -13.84
CA SER A 90 -8.61 -13.18 -13.90
C SER A 90 -9.66 -12.43 -13.06
N VAL A 91 -9.28 -11.89 -11.90
CA VAL A 91 -10.18 -11.09 -11.06
C VAL A 91 -10.47 -9.73 -11.70
N VAL A 92 -9.44 -9.05 -12.29
CA VAL A 92 -9.66 -7.80 -13.06
C VAL A 92 -10.65 -8.02 -14.19
N GLN A 93 -10.43 -9.07 -15.00
CA GLN A 93 -11.33 -9.42 -16.11
C GLN A 93 -12.76 -9.68 -15.62
N ARG A 94 -12.93 -10.40 -14.51
CA ARG A 94 -14.24 -10.67 -13.90
C ARG A 94 -14.95 -9.39 -13.46
N ILE A 95 -14.23 -8.43 -12.83
CA ILE A 95 -14.80 -7.13 -12.45
C ILE A 95 -15.27 -6.40 -13.70
N LEU A 96 -14.42 -6.26 -14.71
CA LEU A 96 -14.74 -5.54 -15.94
C LEU A 96 -15.94 -6.18 -16.68
N ALA A 97 -15.92 -7.49 -16.87
CA ALA A 97 -17.02 -8.20 -17.54
C ALA A 97 -18.35 -8.02 -16.80
N ARG A 98 -18.34 -8.03 -15.45
CA ARG A 98 -19.55 -7.87 -14.65
C ARG A 98 -20.18 -6.48 -14.80
N VAL A 99 -19.38 -5.47 -15.10
CA VAL A 99 -19.86 -4.09 -15.31
C VAL A 99 -20.03 -3.75 -16.82
N GLY A 100 -19.93 -4.76 -17.71
CA GLY A 100 -20.11 -4.59 -19.16
C GLY A 100 -18.97 -3.82 -19.82
N LEU A 101 -17.73 -4.04 -19.37
CA LEU A 101 -16.50 -3.45 -19.91
C LEU A 101 -15.45 -4.54 -20.17
N ASP A 102 -14.37 -4.16 -20.85
CA ASP A 102 -13.19 -4.98 -21.08
C ASP A 102 -11.90 -4.17 -20.79
N GLU A 103 -10.75 -4.75 -21.10
CA GLU A 103 -9.44 -4.14 -20.84
C GLU A 103 -9.20 -2.83 -21.59
N SER A 104 -9.90 -2.56 -22.67
CA SER A 104 -9.74 -1.33 -23.45
C SER A 104 -10.20 -0.09 -22.67
N ALA A 105 -11.08 -0.27 -21.68
CA ALA A 105 -11.51 0.80 -20.77
C ALA A 105 -10.45 1.19 -19.74
N LEU A 106 -9.44 0.36 -19.49
CA LEU A 106 -8.40 0.63 -18.51
C LEU A 106 -7.41 1.69 -19.03
N GLN A 107 -7.21 2.76 -18.25
CA GLN A 107 -6.29 3.87 -18.58
C GLN A 107 -5.07 3.92 -17.68
N CYS A 108 -4.75 2.84 -16.94
CA CYS A 108 -3.61 2.80 -16.03
C CYS A 108 -2.25 2.72 -16.74
N GLY A 109 -2.23 2.55 -18.05
CA GLY A 109 -1.02 2.23 -18.79
C GLY A 109 -0.69 0.74 -18.72
N CYS A 110 0.52 0.40 -19.13
CA CYS A 110 0.98 -0.99 -19.26
C CYS A 110 2.44 -1.10 -18.81
N HIS A 111 2.77 -2.20 -18.15
CA HIS A 111 4.15 -2.62 -17.85
C HIS A 111 4.21 -4.14 -17.72
N ALA A 112 5.42 -4.71 -17.79
CA ALA A 112 5.61 -6.13 -17.49
C ALA A 112 5.08 -6.45 -16.08
N PRO A 113 4.48 -7.64 -15.85
CA PRO A 113 4.05 -8.05 -14.52
C PRO A 113 5.14 -7.85 -13.48
N SER A 114 4.79 -7.22 -12.35
CA SER A 114 5.72 -7.02 -11.23
C SER A 114 6.20 -8.34 -10.63
N TYR A 115 5.53 -9.44 -10.95
CA TYR A 115 5.94 -10.80 -10.62
C TYR A 115 7.41 -11.08 -10.98
N PHE A 116 7.84 -10.69 -12.18
CA PHE A 116 9.20 -10.95 -12.64
C PHE A 116 10.25 -10.22 -11.81
N ALA A 117 9.99 -8.97 -11.44
CA ALA A 117 10.88 -8.22 -10.56
C ALA A 117 10.85 -8.77 -9.13
N ALA A 118 9.67 -9.14 -8.61
CA ALA A 118 9.52 -9.65 -7.26
C ALA A 118 10.18 -11.03 -7.06
N THR A 119 10.16 -11.87 -8.11
CA THR A 119 10.74 -13.21 -8.08
C THR A 119 12.18 -13.28 -8.61
N GLU A 120 12.72 -12.13 -9.08
CA GLU A 120 14.04 -12.05 -9.71
C GLU A 120 14.18 -12.98 -10.92
N THR A 121 13.06 -13.20 -11.62
CA THR A 121 13.04 -14.02 -12.84
C THR A 121 12.93 -13.13 -14.08
N PRO A 122 13.62 -13.46 -15.19
CA PRO A 122 13.50 -12.68 -16.41
C PRO A 122 12.10 -12.80 -17.02
N ALA A 123 11.55 -11.70 -17.49
CA ALA A 123 10.34 -11.74 -18.29
C ALA A 123 10.60 -12.49 -19.62
N PRO A 124 9.64 -13.25 -20.16
CA PRO A 124 9.80 -13.94 -21.42
C PRO A 124 10.14 -12.96 -22.55
N ALA A 125 11.14 -13.31 -23.36
CA ALA A 125 11.54 -12.49 -24.50
C ALA A 125 10.39 -12.35 -25.51
N GLY A 126 10.14 -11.13 -25.98
CA GLY A 126 9.07 -10.85 -26.94
C GLY A 126 7.66 -10.88 -26.37
N ALA A 127 7.47 -11.06 -25.07
CA ALA A 127 6.15 -10.99 -24.44
C ALA A 127 5.55 -9.59 -24.57
N ALA A 128 4.29 -9.53 -24.96
CA ALA A 128 3.48 -8.30 -24.97
C ALA A 128 2.51 -8.30 -23.80
N TRP A 129 2.41 -7.16 -23.14
CA TRP A 129 1.54 -6.99 -21.98
C TRP A 129 0.52 -5.89 -22.27
N ASN A 130 -0.68 -6.05 -21.74
CA ASN A 130 -1.73 -5.04 -21.80
C ASN A 130 -2.02 -4.46 -20.41
N SER A 131 -2.99 -3.57 -20.31
CA SER A 131 -3.33 -2.87 -19.07
C SER A 131 -3.81 -3.79 -17.93
N LEU A 132 -4.26 -5.01 -18.22
CA LEU A 132 -4.64 -6.00 -17.20
C LEU A 132 -3.49 -6.36 -16.27
N TYR A 133 -2.27 -6.38 -16.79
CA TYR A 133 -1.06 -6.75 -16.05
C TYR A 133 -0.49 -5.61 -15.21
N HIS A 134 -0.96 -4.38 -15.43
CA HIS A 134 -0.53 -3.23 -14.63
C HIS A 134 -0.92 -3.44 -13.16
N ASN A 135 0.00 -3.16 -12.23
CA ASN A 135 -0.20 -3.38 -10.79
C ASN A 135 -1.37 -2.61 -10.17
N CYS A 136 -1.92 -1.63 -10.88
CA CYS A 136 -3.08 -0.85 -10.46
C CYS A 136 -4.37 -1.22 -11.20
N SER A 137 -4.37 -2.21 -12.10
CA SER A 137 -5.55 -2.52 -12.93
C SER A 137 -6.77 -2.89 -12.09
N GLY A 138 -6.59 -3.56 -10.94
CA GLY A 138 -7.66 -3.85 -10.00
C GLY A 138 -8.34 -2.60 -9.44
N LYS A 139 -7.56 -1.60 -9.01
CA LYS A 139 -8.08 -0.29 -8.59
C LYS A 139 -8.85 0.39 -9.73
N HIS A 140 -8.30 0.40 -10.95
CA HIS A 140 -8.95 1.00 -12.11
C HIS A 140 -10.24 0.28 -12.50
N ALA A 141 -10.28 -1.05 -12.39
CA ALA A 141 -11.52 -1.81 -12.56
C ALA A 141 -12.58 -1.41 -11.52
N GLY A 142 -12.16 -1.17 -10.26
CA GLY A 142 -13.04 -0.63 -9.22
C GLY A 142 -13.55 0.79 -9.55
N PHE A 143 -12.71 1.65 -10.09
CA PHE A 143 -13.09 3.00 -10.56
C PHE A 143 -14.15 2.92 -11.68
N LEU A 144 -13.92 2.05 -12.65
CA LEU A 144 -14.87 1.82 -13.75
C LEU A 144 -16.18 1.22 -13.25
N ALA A 145 -16.13 0.33 -12.26
CA ALA A 145 -17.32 -0.20 -11.62
C ALA A 145 -18.12 0.89 -10.90
N TYR A 146 -17.45 1.82 -10.22
CA TYR A 146 -18.09 3.00 -9.64
C TYR A 146 -18.74 3.89 -10.71
N CYS A 147 -18.05 4.16 -11.81
CA CYS A 147 -18.61 4.93 -12.92
C CYS A 147 -19.89 4.28 -13.47
N ARG A 148 -19.89 2.97 -13.67
CA ARG A 148 -21.08 2.22 -14.13
C ARG A 148 -22.22 2.23 -13.11
N LEU A 149 -21.90 2.10 -11.82
CA LEU A 149 -22.89 2.18 -10.74
C LEU A 149 -23.67 3.51 -10.78
N HIS A 150 -22.96 4.60 -11.02
CA HIS A 150 -23.52 5.97 -11.03
C HIS A 150 -23.82 6.52 -12.42
N GLN A 151 -23.74 5.69 -13.46
CA GLN A 151 -23.99 6.10 -14.86
C GLN A 151 -23.09 7.29 -15.29
N LEU A 152 -21.85 7.32 -14.82
CA LEU A 152 -20.85 8.33 -15.16
C LEU A 152 -20.05 7.93 -16.40
N PRO A 153 -19.47 8.90 -17.15
CA PRO A 153 -18.59 8.62 -18.26
C PRO A 153 -17.40 7.76 -17.83
N VAL A 154 -17.01 6.79 -18.66
CA VAL A 154 -15.84 5.93 -18.39
C VAL A 154 -14.60 6.37 -19.16
N GLU A 155 -14.74 7.26 -20.13
CA GLU A 155 -13.69 7.69 -21.05
C GLU A 155 -12.68 8.65 -20.38
N ASN A 156 -13.11 9.36 -19.35
CA ASN A 156 -12.32 10.39 -18.68
C ASN A 156 -12.32 10.24 -17.14
N TYR A 157 -12.47 9.01 -16.64
CA TYR A 157 -12.59 8.75 -15.19
C TYR A 157 -11.34 9.12 -14.38
N LEU A 158 -10.23 9.44 -15.03
CA LEU A 158 -8.99 9.90 -14.40
C LEU A 158 -8.88 11.42 -14.27
N ASP A 159 -9.73 12.17 -14.96
CA ASP A 159 -9.73 13.63 -14.87
C ASP A 159 -10.02 14.07 -13.43
N SER A 160 -9.23 15.00 -12.91
CA SER A 160 -9.40 15.49 -11.54
C SER A 160 -10.77 16.10 -11.27
N GLY A 161 -11.43 16.63 -12.30
CA GLY A 161 -12.79 17.16 -12.24
C GLY A 161 -13.89 16.11 -12.39
N HIS A 162 -13.56 14.87 -12.71
CA HIS A 162 -14.56 13.80 -12.85
C HIS A 162 -15.25 13.50 -11.51
N PRO A 163 -16.59 13.25 -11.48
CA PRO A 163 -17.32 13.00 -10.24
C PRO A 163 -16.73 11.92 -9.34
N LEU A 164 -16.21 10.83 -9.91
CA LEU A 164 -15.48 9.79 -9.16
C LEU A 164 -14.28 10.38 -8.42
N GLN A 165 -13.41 11.15 -9.10
CA GLN A 165 -12.20 11.69 -8.50
C GLN A 165 -12.52 12.75 -7.44
N GLN A 166 -13.59 13.53 -7.65
CA GLN A 166 -14.10 14.46 -6.64
C GLN A 166 -14.65 13.71 -5.41
N ARG A 167 -15.34 12.58 -5.62
CA ARG A 167 -15.82 11.73 -4.52
C ARG A 167 -14.67 11.13 -3.72
N ILE A 168 -13.61 10.64 -4.40
CA ILE A 168 -12.38 10.15 -3.74
C ILE A 168 -11.70 11.28 -2.97
N ARG A 169 -11.57 12.48 -3.56
CA ARG A 169 -11.00 13.65 -2.89
C ARG A 169 -11.77 14.02 -1.62
N THR A 170 -13.11 14.04 -1.70
CA THR A 170 -13.97 14.28 -0.54
C THR A 170 -13.77 13.23 0.54
N THR A 171 -13.65 11.96 0.16
CA THR A 171 -13.35 10.88 1.08
C THR A 171 -11.97 11.07 1.74
N ALA A 172 -10.95 11.43 0.97
CA ALA A 172 -9.62 11.70 1.50
C ALA A 172 -9.59 12.91 2.46
N SER A 173 -10.40 13.94 2.19
CA SER A 173 -10.51 15.12 3.04
C SER A 173 -11.05 14.82 4.45
N ARG A 174 -11.83 13.75 4.61
CA ARG A 174 -12.30 13.31 5.95
C ARG A 174 -11.13 12.93 6.87
N PHE A 175 -10.06 12.37 6.31
CA PHE A 175 -8.87 11.97 7.05
C PHE A 175 -7.80 13.09 7.09
N ALA A 176 -7.87 14.09 6.23
CA ALA A 176 -6.96 15.24 6.26
C ALA A 176 -7.27 16.24 7.38
N HIS A 177 -8.46 16.18 8.00
CA HIS A 177 -8.87 17.03 9.13
C HIS A 177 -8.63 18.54 8.91
N GLY A 178 -8.93 19.05 7.70
CA GLY A 178 -8.74 20.45 7.36
C GLY A 178 -7.36 20.78 6.77
N ASP A 179 -6.42 19.84 6.75
CA ASP A 179 -5.17 20.00 6.03
C ASP A 179 -5.43 20.07 4.52
N THR A 180 -4.70 20.92 3.83
CA THR A 180 -4.79 21.03 2.37
C THR A 180 -4.24 19.77 1.72
N LEU A 181 -5.08 19.09 0.96
CA LEU A 181 -4.65 17.95 0.14
C LEU A 181 -4.00 18.46 -1.15
N ALA A 182 -2.69 18.45 -1.21
CA ALA A 182 -1.98 18.61 -2.48
C ALA A 182 -2.27 17.41 -3.37
N GLN A 183 -2.50 17.65 -4.66
CA GLN A 183 -2.84 16.63 -5.65
C GLN A 183 -1.79 16.59 -6.74
N ALA A 184 -1.43 15.38 -7.19
CA ALA A 184 -0.60 15.13 -8.37
C ALA A 184 -1.09 13.89 -9.11
N ILE A 185 -0.54 13.67 -10.30
CA ILE A 185 -0.81 12.46 -11.10
C ILE A 185 0.14 11.36 -10.64
N ASP A 186 -0.41 10.19 -10.31
CA ASP A 186 0.36 8.99 -9.95
C ASP A 186 0.88 8.27 -11.21
N GLY A 187 1.79 7.32 -11.01
CA GLY A 187 2.35 6.48 -12.09
C GLY A 187 1.32 5.70 -12.91
N CYS A 188 0.13 5.46 -12.36
CA CYS A 188 -1.00 4.85 -13.05
C CYS A 188 -1.98 5.87 -13.66
N SER A 189 -1.57 7.12 -13.80
CA SER A 189 -2.35 8.24 -14.35
C SER A 189 -3.52 8.73 -13.48
N ALA A 190 -3.84 8.06 -12.37
CA ALA A 190 -4.91 8.51 -11.48
C ALA A 190 -4.45 9.66 -10.56
N PRO A 191 -5.34 10.56 -10.13
CA PRO A 191 -5.04 11.50 -9.06
C PRO A 191 -4.60 10.80 -7.77
N ASN A 192 -3.59 11.37 -7.11
CA ASN A 192 -3.08 10.96 -5.81
C ASN A 192 -2.92 12.18 -4.92
N PHE A 193 -3.00 12.00 -3.61
CA PHE A 193 -3.02 13.10 -2.65
C PHE A 193 -1.83 13.00 -1.68
N ALA A 194 -1.32 14.17 -1.29
CA ALA A 194 -0.36 14.27 -0.21
C ALA A 194 -1.07 14.71 1.08
N MET A 195 -0.67 14.11 2.20
CA MET A 195 -1.18 14.43 3.53
C MET A 195 -0.08 14.24 4.59
N PRO A 196 -0.25 14.74 5.81
CA PRO A 196 0.64 14.43 6.92
C PRO A 196 0.75 12.91 7.15
N LEU A 197 1.96 12.43 7.46
CA LEU A 197 2.21 11.00 7.64
C LEU A 197 1.29 10.40 8.72
N LYS A 198 1.07 11.12 9.82
CA LYS A 198 0.14 10.69 10.87
C LYS A 198 -1.31 10.52 10.39
N ARG A 199 -1.73 11.28 9.36
CA ARG A 199 -3.09 11.15 8.81
C ARG A 199 -3.25 9.89 7.98
N LEU A 200 -2.19 9.49 7.28
CA LEU A 200 -2.16 8.18 6.63
C LEU A 200 -2.22 7.05 7.68
N ALA A 201 -1.46 7.16 8.76
CA ALA A 201 -1.54 6.22 9.87
C ALA A 201 -2.96 6.16 10.47
N GLN A 202 -3.60 7.32 10.70
CA GLN A 202 -4.97 7.40 11.21
C GLN A 202 -6.00 6.73 10.28
N LEU A 203 -5.84 6.87 8.97
CA LEU A 203 -6.67 6.14 8.01
C LEU A 203 -6.58 4.62 8.23
N TYR A 204 -5.38 4.09 8.46
CA TYR A 204 -5.20 2.66 8.69
C TYR A 204 -5.69 2.20 10.05
N ALA A 205 -5.57 3.02 11.10
CA ALA A 205 -6.19 2.75 12.38
C ALA A 205 -7.73 2.66 12.23
N TRP A 206 -8.33 3.61 11.52
CA TRP A 206 -9.78 3.62 11.26
C TRP A 206 -10.25 2.39 10.46
N ILE A 207 -9.51 2.01 9.40
CA ILE A 207 -9.84 0.81 8.63
C ILE A 207 -9.77 -0.43 9.54
N ALA A 208 -8.70 -0.58 10.30
CA ALA A 208 -8.44 -1.74 11.16
C ALA A 208 -9.41 -1.83 12.36
N ALA A 209 -9.98 -0.71 12.80
CA ALA A 209 -10.95 -0.69 13.89
C ALA A 209 -12.28 -1.36 13.56
N GLU A 210 -12.61 -1.51 12.27
CA GLU A 210 -13.84 -2.21 11.80
C GLU A 210 -15.14 -1.64 12.39
N GLU A 211 -15.16 -0.35 12.72
CA GLU A 211 -16.32 0.28 13.35
C GLU A 211 -17.50 0.50 12.40
N THR A 212 -17.23 0.53 11.09
CA THR A 212 -18.27 0.67 10.06
C THR A 212 -18.33 -0.58 9.18
N PRO A 213 -19.48 -0.86 8.53
CA PRO A 213 -19.59 -1.99 7.59
C PRO A 213 -18.55 -1.91 6.48
N GLU A 214 -18.18 -0.70 6.03
CA GLU A 214 -17.26 -0.45 4.95
C GLU A 214 -15.81 -0.74 5.39
N SER A 215 -15.38 -0.23 6.55
CA SER A 215 -14.07 -0.52 7.10
C SER A 215 -13.91 -2.02 7.36
N LYS A 216 -14.94 -2.66 7.92
CA LYS A 216 -14.98 -4.11 8.12
C LYS A 216 -14.84 -4.89 6.81
N ALA A 217 -15.56 -4.48 5.75
CA ALA A 217 -15.47 -5.14 4.46
C ALA A 217 -14.05 -5.02 3.85
N ILE A 218 -13.44 -3.84 3.91
CA ILE A 218 -12.07 -3.61 3.42
C ILE A 218 -11.05 -4.43 4.21
N THR A 219 -11.13 -4.38 5.54
CA THR A 219 -10.22 -5.14 6.41
C THR A 219 -10.36 -6.64 6.17
N PHE A 220 -11.59 -7.15 6.12
CA PHE A 220 -11.83 -8.55 5.82
C PHE A 220 -11.23 -8.95 4.46
N ALA A 221 -11.48 -8.16 3.41
CA ALA A 221 -10.98 -8.45 2.08
C ALA A 221 -9.45 -8.49 2.05
N MET A 222 -8.77 -7.49 2.61
CA MET A 222 -7.31 -7.42 2.60
C MET A 222 -6.66 -8.52 3.45
N ALA A 223 -7.16 -8.75 4.67
CA ALA A 223 -6.59 -9.72 5.60
C ALA A 223 -6.77 -11.18 5.16
N HIS A 224 -7.89 -11.49 4.46
CA HIS A 224 -8.18 -12.86 4.00
C HIS A 224 -7.65 -13.16 2.59
N HIS A 225 -7.32 -12.14 1.79
CA HIS A 225 -6.78 -12.29 0.44
C HIS A 225 -5.52 -11.46 0.25
N PRO A 226 -4.49 -11.65 1.11
CA PRO A 226 -3.25 -10.86 1.04
C PRO A 226 -2.48 -11.12 -0.27
N ASP A 227 -2.63 -12.31 -0.86
CA ASP A 227 -2.12 -12.68 -2.16
C ASP A 227 -2.71 -11.82 -3.28
N LEU A 228 -4.01 -11.51 -3.23
CA LEU A 228 -4.67 -10.63 -4.20
C LEU A 228 -4.31 -9.16 -4.00
N VAL A 229 -4.04 -8.72 -2.77
CA VAL A 229 -3.61 -7.33 -2.49
C VAL A 229 -2.23 -7.05 -3.06
N SER A 230 -1.37 -8.06 -3.16
CA SER A 230 0.06 -7.89 -3.42
C SER A 230 0.61 -8.91 -4.43
N GLY A 231 0.83 -10.15 -4.00
CA GLY A 231 1.35 -11.25 -4.81
C GLY A 231 2.65 -11.85 -4.28
N THR A 232 3.13 -12.84 -4.98
CA THR A 232 4.29 -13.67 -4.63
C THR A 232 5.53 -12.82 -4.32
N ARG A 233 6.22 -13.11 -3.20
CA ARG A 233 7.45 -12.43 -2.75
C ARG A 233 7.34 -10.91 -2.58
N ARG A 234 6.16 -10.41 -2.21
CA ARG A 234 5.96 -8.99 -1.90
C ARG A 234 5.88 -8.79 -0.38
N ALA A 235 6.40 -7.64 0.10
CA ALA A 235 6.41 -7.32 1.52
C ALA A 235 4.99 -7.25 2.13
N ASP A 236 4.02 -6.65 1.45
CA ASP A 236 2.62 -6.61 1.94
C ASP A 236 2.05 -8.01 2.18
N LEU A 237 2.37 -9.00 1.30
CA LEU A 237 1.96 -10.38 1.51
C LEU A 237 2.59 -10.95 2.78
N ALA A 238 3.91 -10.77 2.95
CA ALA A 238 4.63 -11.27 4.12
C ALA A 238 4.13 -10.64 5.42
N ILE A 239 3.88 -9.32 5.44
CA ILE A 239 3.35 -8.59 6.59
C ILE A 239 1.98 -9.15 6.99
N MET A 240 1.03 -9.23 6.04
CA MET A 240 -0.32 -9.70 6.34
C MET A 240 -0.36 -11.18 6.75
N GLN A 241 0.48 -12.02 6.14
CA GLN A 241 0.61 -13.44 6.54
C GLN A 241 1.21 -13.59 7.95
N SER A 242 2.20 -12.77 8.30
CA SER A 242 2.80 -12.77 9.65
C SER A 242 1.80 -12.29 10.71
N GLY A 243 0.93 -11.36 10.38
CA GLY A 243 -0.15 -10.90 11.25
C GLY A 243 -1.32 -11.87 11.40
N ARG A 244 -1.36 -12.98 10.65
CA ARG A 244 -2.36 -14.06 10.77
C ARG A 244 -3.80 -13.56 10.81
N GLY A 245 -4.12 -12.56 9.98
CA GLY A 245 -5.45 -11.94 9.90
C GLY A 245 -5.64 -10.73 10.82
N ASP A 246 -4.68 -10.40 11.68
CA ASP A 246 -4.72 -9.21 12.53
C ASP A 246 -4.25 -7.95 11.81
N TRP A 247 -3.38 -8.08 10.80
CA TRP A 247 -2.81 -6.92 10.12
C TRP A 247 -3.33 -6.78 8.70
N ILE A 248 -3.57 -5.52 8.32
CA ILE A 248 -3.72 -5.10 6.92
C ILE A 248 -2.51 -4.25 6.54
N SER A 249 -2.02 -4.39 5.34
CA SER A 249 -0.80 -3.73 4.89
C SER A 249 -0.91 -3.24 3.47
N LYS A 250 -0.37 -2.05 3.21
CA LYS A 250 -0.27 -1.53 1.86
C LYS A 250 0.96 -0.65 1.65
N ALA A 251 1.86 -1.13 0.83
CA ALA A 251 2.99 -0.36 0.36
C ALA A 251 2.58 0.71 -0.66
N GLY A 252 3.25 1.85 -0.61
CA GLY A 252 3.26 2.87 -1.65
C GLY A 252 4.64 2.94 -2.32
N ALA A 253 4.69 3.45 -3.54
CA ALA A 253 5.96 3.77 -4.17
C ALA A 253 6.75 4.80 -3.35
N GLU A 254 8.05 4.90 -3.63
CA GLU A 254 8.94 5.88 -3.00
C GLU A 254 9.09 5.69 -1.49
N GLY A 255 9.22 4.43 -1.02
CA GLY A 255 9.50 4.13 0.38
C GLY A 255 8.36 4.44 1.36
N MET A 256 7.12 4.27 0.91
CA MET A 256 5.93 4.43 1.73
C MET A 256 5.39 3.06 2.16
N GLN A 257 5.08 2.89 3.45
CA GLN A 257 4.40 1.74 4.01
C GLN A 257 3.31 2.19 4.96
N ALA A 258 2.14 1.53 4.92
CA ALA A 258 1.08 1.75 5.89
C ALA A 258 0.51 0.40 6.36
N ILE A 259 0.25 0.29 7.67
CA ILE A 259 -0.25 -0.92 8.33
C ILE A 259 -1.37 -0.54 9.28
N GLY A 260 -2.41 -1.33 9.33
CA GLY A 260 -3.44 -1.29 10.37
C GLY A 260 -3.39 -2.55 11.20
N VAL A 261 -3.44 -2.42 12.52
CA VAL A 261 -3.41 -3.52 13.50
C VAL A 261 -4.76 -3.59 14.19
N ARG A 262 -5.52 -4.66 13.94
CA ARG A 262 -6.91 -4.81 14.38
C ARG A 262 -7.03 -4.96 15.89
N SER A 263 -6.23 -5.86 16.48
CA SER A 263 -6.26 -6.19 17.90
C SER A 263 -5.98 -5.01 18.82
N GLN A 264 -5.18 -4.04 18.35
CA GLN A 264 -4.77 -2.87 19.13
C GLN A 264 -5.39 -1.56 18.64
N GLY A 265 -6.13 -1.58 17.51
CA GLY A 265 -6.68 -0.36 16.91
C GLY A 265 -5.60 0.65 16.51
N LEU A 266 -4.43 0.16 16.08
CA LEU A 266 -3.31 1.02 15.69
C LEU A 266 -3.21 1.17 14.18
N GLY A 267 -2.75 2.34 13.77
CA GLY A 267 -2.30 2.61 12.42
C GLY A 267 -0.85 3.06 12.42
N ILE A 268 -0.07 2.51 11.51
CA ILE A 268 1.36 2.77 11.35
C ILE A 268 1.58 3.30 9.95
N ALA A 269 2.35 4.38 9.81
CA ALA A 269 2.81 4.88 8.52
C ALA A 269 4.31 5.15 8.58
N ILE A 270 5.04 4.67 7.58
CA ILE A 270 6.49 4.78 7.47
C ILE A 270 6.83 5.44 6.14
N ARG A 271 7.74 6.40 6.17
CA ARG A 271 8.30 7.06 4.99
C ARG A 271 9.82 7.00 5.03
N ILE A 272 10.43 6.41 4.02
CA ILE A 272 11.87 6.51 3.74
C ILE A 272 12.06 7.61 2.70
N ALA A 273 12.81 8.64 3.01
CA ALA A 273 12.88 9.88 2.23
C ALA A 273 13.46 9.70 0.82
N ASP A 274 14.43 8.80 0.65
CA ASP A 274 15.05 8.47 -0.63
C ASP A 274 14.31 7.38 -1.44
N GLY A 275 13.22 6.84 -0.88
CA GLY A 275 12.41 5.84 -1.56
C GLY A 275 12.95 4.41 -1.55
N ASN A 276 14.03 4.14 -0.82
CA ASN A 276 14.69 2.83 -0.83
C ASN A 276 13.77 1.72 -0.27
N SER A 277 13.49 0.71 -1.10
CA SER A 277 12.57 -0.38 -0.75
C SER A 277 13.13 -1.35 0.30
N ARG A 278 14.44 -1.61 0.31
CA ARG A 278 15.07 -2.45 1.34
C ARG A 278 14.98 -1.77 2.70
N ALA A 279 15.22 -0.45 2.72
CA ALA A 279 15.15 0.32 3.95
C ALA A 279 13.73 0.38 4.53
N VAL A 280 12.69 0.59 3.70
CA VAL A 280 11.31 0.62 4.23
C VAL A 280 10.90 -0.74 4.76
N ASN A 281 11.31 -1.84 4.14
CA ASN A 281 11.00 -3.18 4.61
C ASN A 281 11.66 -3.48 5.96
N ALA A 282 12.96 -3.23 6.09
CA ALA A 282 13.69 -3.43 7.36
C ALA A 282 13.15 -2.52 8.48
N ALA A 283 12.88 -1.24 8.16
CA ALA A 283 12.25 -0.33 9.12
C ALA A 283 10.86 -0.82 9.55
N THR A 284 10.11 -1.47 8.64
CA THR A 284 8.79 -2.03 8.98
C THR A 284 8.89 -3.16 9.98
N VAL A 285 9.81 -4.10 9.78
CA VAL A 285 10.03 -5.21 10.72
C VAL A 285 10.41 -4.67 12.09
N GLU A 286 11.41 -3.79 12.15
CA GLU A 286 11.87 -3.16 13.39
C GLU A 286 10.76 -2.41 14.14
N VAL A 287 9.87 -1.69 13.41
CA VAL A 287 8.72 -1.01 14.02
C VAL A 287 7.75 -2.01 14.64
N LEU A 288 7.50 -3.13 13.98
CA LEU A 288 6.61 -4.17 14.50
C LEU A 288 7.20 -4.83 15.77
N GLU A 289 8.53 -5.01 15.82
CA GLU A 289 9.23 -5.52 17.01
C GLU A 289 9.20 -4.50 18.16
N GLN A 290 9.52 -3.22 17.91
CA GLN A 290 9.49 -2.18 18.95
C GLN A 290 8.09 -1.87 19.50
N LEU A 291 7.03 -2.27 18.80
CA LEU A 291 5.65 -2.18 19.25
C LEU A 291 5.12 -3.47 19.88
N ASP A 292 5.98 -4.46 20.15
CA ASP A 292 5.62 -5.77 20.67
C ASP A 292 4.52 -6.49 19.84
N LEU A 293 4.48 -6.22 18.53
CA LEU A 293 3.57 -6.88 17.56
C LEU A 293 4.20 -8.13 16.96
N LEU A 294 5.52 -8.22 16.96
CA LEU A 294 6.32 -9.30 16.39
C LEU A 294 7.47 -9.63 17.35
N ASP A 295 7.48 -10.85 17.91
CA ASP A 295 8.52 -11.26 18.84
C ASP A 295 9.83 -11.64 18.13
N ASP A 296 9.73 -12.43 17.07
CA ASP A 296 10.87 -12.94 16.29
C ASP A 296 10.45 -13.11 14.82
N PRO A 297 11.03 -12.32 13.91
CA PRO A 297 10.74 -12.43 12.50
C PRO A 297 11.23 -13.75 11.87
N SER A 298 12.22 -14.43 12.45
CA SER A 298 12.93 -15.58 11.83
C SER A 298 12.01 -16.76 11.50
N GLY A 299 10.96 -16.97 12.29
CA GLY A 299 9.94 -18.00 12.08
C GLY A 299 8.74 -17.58 11.22
N THR A 300 8.78 -16.39 10.62
CA THR A 300 7.65 -15.80 9.88
C THR A 300 8.03 -15.50 8.42
N PRO A 301 7.06 -15.21 7.56
CA PRO A 301 7.34 -14.70 6.21
C PRO A 301 8.18 -13.42 6.16
N LEU A 302 8.32 -12.69 7.29
CA LEU A 302 9.12 -11.48 7.40
C LEU A 302 10.63 -11.73 7.56
N ALA A 303 11.07 -12.94 7.83
CA ALA A 303 12.49 -13.29 7.99
C ALA A 303 13.39 -12.79 6.84
N GLY A 304 12.89 -12.76 5.61
CA GLY A 304 13.63 -12.26 4.45
C GLY A 304 13.71 -10.74 4.34
N TYR A 305 12.99 -10.01 5.19
CA TYR A 305 12.93 -8.54 5.20
C TYR A 305 13.60 -7.92 6.42
N ASP A 306 13.81 -8.74 7.46
CA ASP A 306 14.59 -8.37 8.62
C ASP A 306 16.09 -8.45 8.29
N CYS A 307 16.82 -7.40 8.54
CA CYS A 307 18.29 -7.33 8.41
C CYS A 307 18.89 -8.14 7.24
N PRO A 308 18.37 -8.07 5.99
CA PRO A 308 18.81 -8.94 4.92
C PRO A 308 20.28 -8.70 4.57
N PRO A 309 21.07 -9.78 4.34
CA PRO A 309 22.45 -9.63 3.91
C PRO A 309 22.53 -9.08 2.49
N ILE A 310 23.53 -8.21 2.25
CA ILE A 310 23.86 -7.72 0.92
C ILE A 310 24.93 -8.65 0.32
N ARG A 311 24.58 -9.29 -0.80
CA ARG A 311 25.46 -10.24 -1.48
C ARG A 311 25.91 -9.69 -2.83
N ASN A 312 27.17 -9.97 -3.18
CA ASN A 312 27.69 -9.67 -4.52
C ASN A 312 27.24 -10.74 -5.54
N TYR A 313 27.58 -10.55 -6.81
CA TYR A 313 27.22 -11.50 -7.89
C TYR A 313 27.82 -12.90 -7.75
N ARG A 314 28.78 -13.10 -6.85
CA ARG A 314 29.32 -14.43 -6.49
C ARG A 314 28.63 -15.06 -5.28
N GLY A 315 27.59 -14.39 -4.72
CA GLY A 315 26.90 -14.85 -3.52
C GLY A 315 27.65 -14.56 -2.22
N ILE A 316 28.78 -13.85 -2.25
CA ILE A 316 29.57 -13.51 -1.07
C ILE A 316 28.85 -12.38 -0.32
N GLU A 317 28.61 -12.56 0.97
CA GLU A 317 28.07 -11.51 1.82
C GLU A 317 29.10 -10.38 1.99
N THR A 318 28.69 -9.17 1.64
CA THR A 318 29.54 -7.98 1.64
C THR A 318 29.14 -6.97 2.70
N GLY A 319 27.93 -7.09 3.24
CA GLY A 319 27.35 -6.22 4.25
C GLY A 319 25.90 -6.60 4.52
N GLY A 320 25.15 -5.71 5.13
CA GLY A 320 23.76 -5.94 5.51
C GLY A 320 22.93 -4.66 5.52
N VAL A 321 21.64 -4.83 5.67
CA VAL A 321 20.68 -3.75 5.94
C VAL A 321 20.41 -3.78 7.44
N VAL A 322 20.60 -2.66 8.14
CA VAL A 322 20.57 -2.59 9.60
C VAL A 322 19.62 -1.47 10.04
N PRO A 323 18.48 -1.75 10.66
CA PRO A 323 17.66 -0.74 11.31
C PRO A 323 18.44 -0.04 12.44
N VAL A 324 18.34 1.30 12.48
CA VAL A 324 18.94 2.14 13.52
C VAL A 324 17.90 3.06 14.16
N LEU A 325 16.66 2.90 13.75
CA LEU A 325 15.54 3.69 14.25
C LEU A 325 15.24 3.40 15.73
N LYS A 326 14.70 4.41 16.39
CA LYS A 326 14.15 4.27 17.72
C LYS A 326 12.82 5.01 17.79
N LEU A 327 11.76 4.30 18.15
CA LEU A 327 10.46 4.92 18.40
C LEU A 327 10.48 5.68 19.73
N ILE A 328 9.88 6.86 19.72
CA ILE A 328 9.64 7.69 20.90
C ILE A 328 8.14 7.57 21.21
N GLY A 329 7.81 7.05 22.39
CA GLY A 329 6.44 6.98 22.90
C GLY A 329 5.88 8.35 23.28
N HIS A 330 4.55 8.52 23.16
CA HIS A 330 3.82 9.77 23.45
C HIS A 330 2.65 9.58 24.43
#